data_41a10e5f08f9e4f20c68e1bf403f843e
#
_entry.id   41a10e5f08f9e4f20c68e1bf403f843e
#
_cell.length_a   1.000
_cell.length_b   1.000
_cell.length_c   1.000
_cell.angle_alpha   90.00
_cell.angle_beta   90.00
_cell.angle_gamma   90.00
#
_symmetry.space_group_name_H-M   'P 1'
#
loop_
_entity.id
_entity.type
_entity.pdbx_description
1 polymer ?
#
loop_
_entity_poly.entity_id
_entity_poly.type
_entity_poly.pdbx_seq_one_letter_code
_entity_poly.pdbx_strand_id
1 'polypeptide(L)'
;MRDDTYGWSLGERQETSVGEVAYGVFGEGRPVVLVHGTPMRSYLWRSIVPALAEYRRVYAYDLLGYGESEQGEGQDVSIAAQARLLKELVEAWELEEPAIAGHDIGAGIVLRAQLLEGVRFSRVAVLDAVVSVPWLSEPRSSTWHVCEHAGSYEAMPEHLFGAFFSAYLGEANSDLGEEAIEAYLAPWRGEEGRKAFVRQALQFEERHTGEIEHLLGSVEIPVLVVWGENDGWLDPSQAPRLQEQIPGSELELIVGAGHFVMEDAPQQVAEILFDFFSNDARET
;
A
#
# COMPACT_ATOMS: atom_id res chain seq x y z
N MET A 1 21.02 6.25 -16.41
CA MET A 1 20.23 5.08 -16.84
C MET A 1 19.82 4.42 -15.55
N ARG A 2 18.57 4.57 -15.15
CA ARG A 2 18.02 3.91 -13.97
C ARG A 2 17.77 2.46 -14.35
N ASP A 3 18.08 1.59 -13.44
CA ASP A 3 18.12 0.15 -13.68
C ASP A 3 16.67 -0.38 -13.71
N ASP A 4 16.15 -0.68 -14.89
CA ASP A 4 14.89 -1.41 -15.09
C ASP A 4 15.10 -2.91 -14.85
N THR A 5 15.72 -3.22 -13.71
CA THR A 5 16.24 -4.56 -13.42
C THR A 5 15.13 -5.59 -13.29
N TYR A 6 13.88 -5.16 -12.98
CA TYR A 6 12.72 -6.03 -12.73
C TYR A 6 11.53 -5.73 -13.65
N GLY A 7 11.75 -5.03 -14.80
CA GLY A 7 10.67 -4.66 -15.73
C GLY A 7 9.66 -3.66 -15.17
N TRP A 8 10.01 -2.94 -14.09
CA TRP A 8 9.20 -1.91 -13.46
C TRP A 8 10.05 -0.74 -13.01
N SER A 9 9.76 0.45 -13.52
CA SER A 9 10.43 1.68 -13.11
C SER A 9 9.44 2.84 -13.05
N LEU A 10 9.70 3.77 -12.13
CA LEU A 10 8.95 5.01 -11.99
C LEU A 10 9.70 6.13 -12.70
N GLY A 11 9.15 6.60 -13.85
CA GLY A 11 9.81 7.57 -14.74
C GLY A 11 9.85 8.99 -14.20
N GLU A 12 8.93 9.34 -13.30
CA GLU A 12 8.68 10.70 -12.84
C GLU A 12 9.10 10.91 -11.38
N ARG A 13 9.28 12.19 -11.02
CA ARG A 13 9.59 12.63 -9.64
C ARG A 13 8.72 13.83 -9.29
N GLN A 14 8.18 13.84 -8.07
CA GLN A 14 7.42 14.95 -7.52
C GLN A 14 8.13 15.46 -6.26
N GLU A 15 8.60 16.70 -6.31
CA GLU A 15 9.03 17.41 -5.12
C GLU A 15 7.82 17.72 -4.24
N THR A 16 7.95 17.46 -2.94
CA THR A 16 6.92 17.70 -1.94
C THR A 16 7.49 18.46 -0.74
N SER A 17 6.64 18.88 0.18
CA SER A 17 7.06 19.58 1.40
C SER A 17 7.95 18.72 2.32
N VAL A 18 8.00 17.40 2.13
CA VAL A 18 8.67 16.44 3.03
C VAL A 18 9.69 15.54 2.34
N GLY A 19 9.89 15.70 1.03
CA GLY A 19 10.88 14.96 0.24
C GLY A 19 10.41 14.65 -1.18
N GLU A 20 11.30 14.06 -1.99
CA GLU A 20 11.02 13.66 -3.37
C GLU A 20 10.29 12.31 -3.42
N VAL A 21 9.17 12.27 -4.16
CA VAL A 21 8.38 11.05 -4.39
C VAL A 21 8.56 10.57 -5.82
N ALA A 22 8.88 9.27 -5.98
CA ALA A 22 8.93 8.60 -7.25
C ALA A 22 7.53 8.14 -7.67
N TYR A 23 7.13 8.40 -8.91
CA TYR A 23 5.86 7.93 -9.44
C TYR A 23 5.92 7.60 -10.94
N GLY A 24 4.92 6.86 -11.41
CA GLY A 24 4.71 6.56 -12.82
C GLY A 24 3.27 6.84 -13.23
N VAL A 25 3.07 7.25 -14.47
CA VAL A 25 1.75 7.48 -15.07
C VAL A 25 1.59 6.56 -16.28
N PHE A 26 0.52 5.79 -16.30
CA PHE A 26 0.26 4.77 -17.31
C PHE A 26 -1.16 4.94 -17.88
N GLY A 27 -1.29 4.78 -19.20
CA GLY A 27 -2.58 4.90 -19.87
C GLY A 27 -3.15 6.33 -19.90
N GLU A 28 -4.40 6.43 -20.31
CA GLU A 28 -5.14 7.70 -20.48
C GLU A 28 -6.56 7.57 -19.92
N GLY A 29 -7.23 8.69 -19.68
CA GLY A 29 -8.61 8.71 -19.20
C GLY A 29 -8.75 9.24 -17.77
N ARG A 30 -9.83 8.84 -17.05
CA ARG A 30 -10.06 9.27 -15.67
C ARG A 30 -8.98 8.73 -14.73
N PRO A 31 -8.51 9.54 -13.77
CA PRO A 31 -7.39 9.14 -12.92
C PRO A 31 -7.75 8.05 -11.91
N VAL A 32 -6.81 7.11 -11.73
CA VAL A 32 -6.77 6.15 -10.62
C VAL A 32 -5.41 6.25 -9.95
N VAL A 33 -5.38 6.32 -8.62
CA VAL A 33 -4.14 6.32 -7.83
C VAL A 33 -4.00 4.97 -7.11
N LEU A 34 -2.81 4.37 -7.16
CA LEU A 34 -2.49 3.10 -6.50
C LEU A 34 -1.47 3.31 -5.40
N VAL A 35 -1.85 2.97 -4.16
CA VAL A 35 -1.06 3.17 -2.95
C VAL A 35 -0.66 1.80 -2.38
N HIS A 36 0.64 1.50 -2.39
CA HIS A 36 1.15 0.24 -1.86
C HIS A 36 1.23 0.25 -0.32
N GLY A 37 1.53 -0.90 0.27
CA GLY A 37 1.75 -1.09 1.69
C GLY A 37 3.19 -1.41 2.06
N THR A 38 3.40 -1.77 3.32
CA THR A 38 4.71 -2.13 3.87
C THR A 38 4.98 -3.63 3.70
N PRO A 39 6.26 -4.06 3.57
CA PRO A 39 7.47 -3.29 3.24
C PRO A 39 7.67 -3.19 1.72
N MET A 40 6.57 -3.16 0.98
CA MET A 40 6.52 -3.21 -0.48
C MET A 40 6.90 -1.88 -1.13
N ARG A 41 6.74 -1.80 -2.42
CA ARG A 41 6.83 -0.61 -3.27
C ARG A 41 5.81 -0.73 -4.40
N SER A 42 5.69 0.29 -5.22
CA SER A 42 4.74 0.32 -6.35
C SER A 42 4.86 -0.86 -7.32
N TYR A 43 5.98 -1.57 -7.32
CA TYR A 43 6.17 -2.83 -8.05
C TYR A 43 5.05 -3.86 -7.79
N LEU A 44 4.40 -3.79 -6.62
CA LEU A 44 3.24 -4.60 -6.26
C LEU A 44 2.11 -4.51 -7.29
N TRP A 45 1.99 -3.37 -7.95
CA TRP A 45 0.92 -3.08 -8.91
C TRP A 45 1.27 -3.46 -10.36
N ARG A 46 2.48 -3.99 -10.64
CA ARG A 46 2.96 -4.25 -12.01
C ARG A 46 2.05 -5.13 -12.86
N SER A 47 1.38 -6.11 -12.23
CA SER A 47 0.44 -7.01 -12.91
C SER A 47 -0.97 -6.45 -13.00
N ILE A 48 -1.30 -5.42 -12.25
CA ILE A 48 -2.61 -4.76 -12.20
C ILE A 48 -2.67 -3.56 -13.16
N VAL A 49 -1.60 -2.76 -13.19
CA VAL A 49 -1.51 -1.54 -13.99
C VAL A 49 -1.84 -1.76 -15.47
N PRO A 50 -1.36 -2.81 -16.17
CA PRO A 50 -1.67 -2.98 -17.60
C PRO A 50 -3.16 -3.06 -17.90
N ALA A 51 -3.94 -3.77 -17.09
CA ALA A 51 -5.38 -3.90 -17.27
C ALA A 51 -6.12 -2.59 -16.99
N LEU A 52 -5.74 -1.86 -15.95
CA LEU A 52 -6.34 -0.56 -15.63
C LEU A 52 -5.96 0.51 -16.65
N ALA A 53 -4.74 0.49 -17.17
CA ALA A 53 -4.21 1.49 -18.12
C ALA A 53 -4.86 1.44 -19.50
N GLU A 54 -5.61 0.39 -19.84
CA GLU A 54 -6.38 0.30 -21.07
C GLU A 54 -7.51 1.36 -21.13
N TYR A 55 -7.98 1.86 -19.99
CA TYR A 55 -9.13 2.79 -19.93
C TYR A 55 -9.05 3.84 -18.81
N ARG A 56 -7.98 3.81 -18.02
CA ARG A 56 -7.71 4.78 -16.94
C ARG A 56 -6.31 5.37 -17.08
N ARG A 57 -6.16 6.58 -16.55
CA ARG A 57 -4.84 7.16 -16.28
C ARG A 57 -4.41 6.74 -14.89
N VAL A 58 -3.52 5.76 -14.81
CA VAL A 58 -3.08 5.14 -13.55
C VAL A 58 -1.84 5.84 -13.04
N TYR A 59 -1.90 6.34 -11.81
CA TYR A 59 -0.77 6.87 -11.05
C TYR A 59 -0.36 5.82 -10.02
N ALA A 60 0.85 5.30 -10.13
CA ALA A 60 1.46 4.43 -9.13
C ALA A 60 2.70 5.14 -8.57
N TYR A 61 2.86 5.19 -7.27
CA TYR A 61 3.99 5.86 -6.62
C TYR A 61 4.55 5.03 -5.48
N ASP A 62 5.80 5.25 -5.17
CA ASP A 62 6.43 4.71 -3.96
C ASP A 62 6.19 5.67 -2.80
N LEU A 63 5.68 5.17 -1.68
CA LEU A 63 5.52 5.94 -0.44
C LEU A 63 6.86 6.59 -0.05
N LEU A 64 6.82 7.76 0.57
CA LEU A 64 8.02 8.40 1.09
C LEU A 64 8.72 7.45 2.07
N GLY A 65 10.04 7.30 1.92
CA GLY A 65 10.82 6.33 2.70
C GLY A 65 10.80 4.91 2.15
N TYR A 66 10.17 4.65 1.00
CA TYR A 66 10.05 3.35 0.34
C TYR A 66 10.52 3.40 -1.11
N GLY A 67 10.83 2.24 -1.67
CA GLY A 67 11.09 2.06 -3.09
C GLY A 67 12.13 3.01 -3.66
N GLU A 68 11.75 3.74 -4.70
CA GLU A 68 12.58 4.75 -5.39
C GLU A 68 12.34 6.19 -4.87
N SER A 69 11.41 6.38 -3.94
CA SER A 69 11.20 7.65 -3.25
C SER A 69 12.33 7.95 -2.28
N GLU A 70 12.49 9.20 -1.88
CA GLU A 70 13.52 9.62 -0.94
C GLU A 70 13.44 8.87 0.39
N GLN A 71 14.59 8.39 0.87
CA GLN A 71 14.73 7.66 2.13
C GLN A 71 15.64 8.45 3.10
N GLY A 72 15.28 9.70 3.39
CA GLY A 72 16.06 10.60 4.23
C GLY A 72 16.07 10.19 5.71
N GLU A 73 17.18 10.46 6.40
CA GLU A 73 17.27 10.28 7.85
C GLU A 73 16.28 11.22 8.56
N GLY A 74 15.54 10.68 9.55
CA GLY A 74 14.59 11.47 10.36
C GLY A 74 13.25 11.79 9.67
N GLN A 75 12.98 11.27 8.48
CA GLN A 75 11.67 11.43 7.83
C GLN A 75 10.55 10.82 8.67
N ASP A 76 9.42 11.56 8.77
CA ASP A 76 8.16 11.03 9.26
C ASP A 76 7.47 10.27 8.11
N VAL A 77 7.48 8.93 8.21
CA VAL A 77 6.88 8.02 7.24
C VAL A 77 5.65 7.31 7.81
N SER A 78 5.10 7.83 8.91
CA SER A 78 3.89 7.32 9.54
C SER A 78 2.68 7.40 8.61
N ILE A 79 1.65 6.58 8.86
CA ILE A 79 0.38 6.65 8.12
C ILE A 79 -0.20 8.08 8.10
N ALA A 80 -0.07 8.82 9.20
CA ALA A 80 -0.55 10.19 9.27
C ALA A 80 0.24 11.15 8.37
N ALA A 81 1.57 11.01 8.29
CA ALA A 81 2.41 11.80 7.40
C ALA A 81 2.14 11.45 5.93
N GLN A 82 2.04 10.17 5.61
CA GLN A 82 1.73 9.70 4.27
C GLN A 82 0.33 10.14 3.79
N ALA A 83 -0.65 10.22 4.68
CA ALA A 83 -1.98 10.74 4.33
C ALA A 83 -1.95 12.22 3.94
N ARG A 84 -1.18 13.05 4.65
CA ARG A 84 -0.94 14.45 4.27
C ARG A 84 -0.17 14.57 2.96
N LEU A 85 0.84 13.71 2.77
CA LEU A 85 1.59 13.64 1.53
C LEU A 85 0.71 13.24 0.35
N LEU A 86 -0.19 12.26 0.51
CA LEU A 86 -1.15 11.87 -0.54
C LEU A 86 -2.02 13.06 -0.96
N LYS A 87 -2.46 13.90 -0.02
CA LYS A 87 -3.18 15.15 -0.35
C LYS A 87 -2.33 16.05 -1.23
N GLU A 88 -1.08 16.30 -0.83
CA GLU A 88 -0.16 17.15 -1.58
C GLU A 88 0.10 16.60 -3.00
N LEU A 89 0.23 15.27 -3.16
CA LEU A 89 0.39 14.61 -4.45
C LEU A 89 -0.86 14.76 -5.33
N VAL A 90 -2.05 14.54 -4.79
CA VAL A 90 -3.32 14.70 -5.53
C VAL A 90 -3.47 16.14 -6.02
N GLU A 91 -3.12 17.14 -5.19
CA GLU A 91 -3.12 18.56 -5.55
C GLU A 91 -2.05 18.88 -6.61
N ALA A 92 -0.82 18.40 -6.44
CA ALA A 92 0.29 18.63 -7.37
C ALA A 92 0.07 17.98 -8.75
N TRP A 93 -0.61 16.83 -8.80
CA TRP A 93 -1.00 16.17 -10.04
C TRP A 93 -2.29 16.73 -10.64
N GLU A 94 -2.90 17.74 -10.02
CA GLU A 94 -4.15 18.38 -10.46
C GLU A 94 -5.30 17.36 -10.67
N LEU A 95 -5.43 16.39 -9.76
CA LEU A 95 -6.45 15.35 -9.85
C LEU A 95 -7.75 15.79 -9.16
N GLU A 96 -8.83 15.83 -9.93
CA GLU A 96 -10.18 16.10 -9.42
C GLU A 96 -10.88 14.77 -9.09
N GLU A 97 -11.12 14.51 -7.80
CA GLU A 97 -11.82 13.32 -7.30
C GLU A 97 -11.34 12.01 -7.97
N PRO A 98 -10.03 11.68 -7.93
CA PRO A 98 -9.56 10.44 -8.54
C PRO A 98 -10.20 9.21 -7.86
N ALA A 99 -10.35 8.11 -8.60
CA ALA A 99 -10.51 6.80 -7.97
C ALA A 99 -9.18 6.39 -7.32
N ILE A 100 -9.23 5.57 -6.28
CA ILE A 100 -8.01 5.19 -5.56
C ILE A 100 -8.10 3.76 -5.03
N ALA A 101 -6.97 3.05 -5.06
CA ALA A 101 -6.81 1.78 -4.36
C ALA A 101 -5.63 1.85 -3.38
N GLY A 102 -5.81 1.30 -2.19
CA GLY A 102 -4.77 1.18 -1.17
C GLY A 102 -4.65 -0.24 -0.65
N HIS A 103 -3.41 -0.72 -0.50
CA HIS A 103 -3.12 -2.02 0.08
C HIS A 103 -2.42 -1.86 1.42
N ASP A 104 -2.74 -2.70 2.41
CA ASP A 104 -2.11 -2.73 3.74
C ASP A 104 -2.15 -1.34 4.42
N ILE A 105 -1.02 -0.74 4.84
CA ILE A 105 -0.99 0.64 5.36
C ILE A 105 -1.48 1.66 4.32
N GLY A 106 -1.34 1.36 3.03
CA GLY A 106 -1.87 2.20 1.94
C GLY A 106 -3.38 2.38 2.04
N ALA A 107 -4.12 1.37 2.49
CA ALA A 107 -5.57 1.48 2.76
C ALA A 107 -5.85 2.46 3.91
N GLY A 108 -5.10 2.36 5.00
CA GLY A 108 -5.19 3.30 6.12
C GLY A 108 -4.84 4.73 5.73
N ILE A 109 -3.81 4.90 4.89
CA ILE A 109 -3.41 6.20 4.33
C ILE A 109 -4.56 6.82 3.51
N VAL A 110 -5.18 6.04 2.62
CA VAL A 110 -6.28 6.48 1.75
C VAL A 110 -7.49 6.91 2.56
N LEU A 111 -7.96 6.07 3.47
CA LEU A 111 -9.12 6.39 4.29
C LEU A 111 -8.85 7.58 5.24
N ARG A 112 -7.64 7.67 5.78
CA ARG A 112 -7.24 8.82 6.59
C ARG A 112 -7.19 10.12 5.77
N ALA A 113 -6.63 10.07 4.55
CA ALA A 113 -6.59 11.23 3.66
C ALA A 113 -8.00 11.75 3.34
N GLN A 114 -8.96 10.86 3.12
CA GLN A 114 -10.36 11.23 2.91
C GLN A 114 -11.00 11.81 4.17
N LEU A 115 -10.87 11.12 5.30
CA LEU A 115 -11.64 11.42 6.51
C LEU A 115 -11.08 12.57 7.34
N LEU A 116 -9.75 12.78 7.34
CA LEU A 116 -9.10 13.80 8.17
C LEU A 116 -8.39 14.89 7.36
N GLU A 117 -7.86 14.60 6.17
CA GLU A 117 -7.13 15.59 5.37
C GLU A 117 -8.04 16.26 4.31
N GLY A 118 -9.28 15.78 4.15
CA GLY A 118 -10.30 16.35 3.26
C GLY A 118 -10.05 16.09 1.77
N VAL A 119 -9.28 15.05 1.44
CA VAL A 119 -9.13 14.61 0.04
C VAL A 119 -10.43 13.97 -0.41
N ARG A 120 -10.91 14.34 -1.60
CA ARG A 120 -12.10 13.75 -2.18
C ARG A 120 -11.71 12.71 -3.22
N PHE A 121 -12.33 11.53 -3.11
CA PHE A 121 -12.21 10.45 -4.08
C PHE A 121 -13.57 10.14 -4.68
N SER A 122 -13.60 9.69 -5.94
CA SER A 122 -14.84 9.20 -6.56
C SER A 122 -15.19 7.78 -6.09
N ARG A 123 -14.19 6.94 -5.83
CA ARG A 123 -14.30 5.55 -5.36
C ARG A 123 -13.05 5.15 -4.61
N VAL A 124 -13.18 4.29 -3.63
CA VAL A 124 -12.06 3.75 -2.84
C VAL A 124 -12.09 2.22 -2.86
N ALA A 125 -10.99 1.58 -3.26
CA ALA A 125 -10.76 0.16 -3.04
C ALA A 125 -9.68 -0.02 -1.95
N VAL A 126 -9.93 -0.87 -0.97
CA VAL A 126 -8.99 -1.21 0.10
C VAL A 126 -8.71 -2.71 0.07
N LEU A 127 -7.44 -3.08 0.02
CA LEU A 127 -7.00 -4.46 -0.15
C LEU A 127 -6.16 -4.86 1.07
N ASP A 128 -6.50 -5.97 1.73
CA ASP A 128 -5.80 -6.50 2.92
C ASP A 128 -5.43 -5.37 3.91
N ALA A 129 -6.45 -4.65 4.38
CA ALA A 129 -6.35 -3.26 4.84
C ALA A 129 -5.94 -3.11 6.30
N VAL A 130 -4.87 -2.37 6.58
CA VAL A 130 -4.50 -1.89 7.91
C VAL A 130 -5.40 -0.71 8.30
N VAL A 131 -6.56 -1.01 8.88
CA VAL A 131 -7.57 -0.01 9.29
C VAL A 131 -8.08 -0.28 10.69
N SER A 132 -8.60 -1.47 10.95
CA SER A 132 -9.21 -1.82 12.24
C SER A 132 -8.15 -2.17 13.28
N VAL A 133 -8.28 -1.62 14.50
CA VAL A 133 -7.37 -1.89 15.62
C VAL A 133 -7.87 -3.08 16.42
N PRO A 134 -7.00 -4.02 16.89
CA PRO A 134 -5.55 -4.08 16.66
C PRO A 134 -5.19 -4.57 15.26
N TRP A 135 -4.07 -4.08 14.70
CA TRP A 135 -3.64 -4.47 13.35
C TRP A 135 -3.14 -5.92 13.30
N LEU A 136 -2.24 -6.26 14.23
CA LEU A 136 -1.63 -7.57 14.29
C LEU A 136 -2.37 -8.46 15.27
N SER A 137 -2.74 -9.65 14.81
CA SER A 137 -3.42 -10.67 15.62
C SER A 137 -2.49 -11.32 16.66
N GLU A 138 -1.18 -11.24 16.47
CA GLU A 138 -0.17 -11.87 17.34
C GLU A 138 0.93 -10.89 17.77
N PRO A 139 1.19 -10.76 19.09
CA PRO A 139 2.27 -9.90 19.63
C PRO A 139 3.68 -10.44 19.37
N ARG A 140 3.84 -11.52 18.61
CA ARG A 140 5.10 -12.19 18.28
C ARG A 140 5.42 -12.15 16.80
N SER A 141 4.77 -11.28 16.00
CA SER A 141 5.11 -11.12 14.59
C SER A 141 6.55 -10.64 14.41
N SER A 142 7.14 -10.92 13.26
CA SER A 142 8.48 -10.40 12.91
C SER A 142 8.51 -8.88 12.93
N THR A 143 7.42 -8.19 12.60
CA THR A 143 7.30 -6.72 12.72
C THR A 143 7.53 -6.24 14.15
N TRP A 144 6.87 -6.89 15.13
CA TRP A 144 7.07 -6.57 16.54
C TRP A 144 8.52 -6.81 16.99
N HIS A 145 9.13 -7.92 16.53
CA HIS A 145 10.51 -8.24 16.84
C HIS A 145 11.49 -7.21 16.26
N VAL A 146 11.25 -6.71 15.06
CA VAL A 146 12.02 -5.61 14.45
C VAL A 146 11.96 -4.36 15.32
N CYS A 147 10.77 -3.98 15.79
CA CYS A 147 10.58 -2.81 16.65
C CYS A 147 11.33 -2.94 17.98
N GLU A 148 11.29 -4.12 18.62
CA GLU A 148 11.98 -4.35 19.91
C GLU A 148 13.51 -4.42 19.78
N HIS A 149 14.03 -4.82 18.61
CA HIS A 149 15.45 -5.08 18.39
C HIS A 149 16.05 -4.27 17.23
N ALA A 150 15.54 -3.08 16.99
CA ALA A 150 15.84 -2.20 15.85
C ALA A 150 17.34 -2.15 15.50
N GLY A 151 18.21 -1.84 16.46
CA GLY A 151 19.65 -1.73 16.23
C GLY A 151 20.31 -3.05 15.76
N SER A 152 19.73 -4.20 16.07
CA SER A 152 20.23 -5.50 15.58
C SER A 152 19.93 -5.68 14.10
N TYR A 153 18.79 -5.18 13.62
CA TYR A 153 18.43 -5.23 12.21
C TYR A 153 19.20 -4.21 11.37
N GLU A 154 19.40 -2.99 11.88
CA GLU A 154 20.25 -1.99 11.23
C GLU A 154 21.68 -2.47 11.03
N ALA A 155 22.25 -3.13 12.06
CA ALA A 155 23.62 -3.65 12.04
C ALA A 155 23.74 -5.05 11.38
N MET A 156 22.64 -5.63 10.92
CA MET A 156 22.64 -6.98 10.36
C MET A 156 23.48 -7.07 9.08
N PRO A 157 24.37 -8.09 8.94
CA PRO A 157 25.06 -8.34 7.68
C PRO A 157 24.08 -8.55 6.51
N GLU A 158 24.41 -8.03 5.33
CA GLU A 158 23.55 -8.02 4.14
C GLU A 158 22.91 -9.38 3.83
N HIS A 159 23.73 -10.45 3.82
CA HIS A 159 23.22 -11.78 3.50
C HIS A 159 22.25 -12.36 4.55
N LEU A 160 22.40 -11.95 5.83
CA LEU A 160 21.47 -12.33 6.88
C LEU A 160 20.18 -11.51 6.82
N PHE A 161 20.30 -10.21 6.50
CA PHE A 161 19.14 -9.36 6.29
C PHE A 161 18.27 -9.85 5.12
N GLY A 162 18.89 -10.26 4.00
CA GLY A 162 18.16 -10.85 2.87
C GLY A 162 17.41 -12.13 3.26
N ALA A 163 18.04 -13.02 4.03
CA ALA A 163 17.39 -14.22 4.52
C ALA A 163 16.24 -13.93 5.49
N PHE A 164 16.44 -12.97 6.41
CA PHE A 164 15.39 -12.47 7.29
C PHE A 164 14.22 -11.90 6.48
N PHE A 165 14.49 -11.01 5.52
CA PHE A 165 13.47 -10.35 4.72
C PHE A 165 12.61 -11.36 3.94
N SER A 166 13.25 -12.38 3.34
CA SER A 166 12.53 -13.46 2.68
C SER A 166 11.63 -14.25 3.65
N ALA A 167 12.12 -14.56 4.85
CA ALA A 167 11.32 -15.22 5.88
C ALA A 167 10.18 -14.33 6.38
N TYR A 168 10.43 -13.03 6.55
CA TYR A 168 9.44 -12.03 6.93
C TYR A 168 8.29 -11.95 5.92
N LEU A 169 8.59 -11.88 4.62
CA LEU A 169 7.57 -11.92 3.58
C LEU A 169 6.80 -13.25 3.55
N GLY A 170 7.46 -14.35 3.90
CA GLY A 170 6.81 -15.67 3.98
C GLY A 170 5.71 -15.76 5.05
N GLU A 171 5.74 -14.90 6.10
CA GLU A 171 4.68 -14.84 7.11
C GLU A 171 3.35 -14.32 6.53
N ALA A 172 3.38 -13.60 5.41
CA ALA A 172 2.19 -13.10 4.71
C ALA A 172 1.32 -14.20 4.10
N ASN A 173 1.84 -15.44 4.06
CA ASN A 173 1.19 -16.61 3.46
C ASN A 173 0.87 -16.45 1.96
N SER A 174 1.67 -15.64 1.26
CA SER A 174 1.58 -15.41 -0.19
C SER A 174 2.71 -16.13 -0.94
N ASP A 175 2.42 -16.55 -2.17
CA ASP A 175 3.40 -17.24 -3.03
C ASP A 175 4.22 -16.22 -3.84
N LEU A 176 5.32 -15.77 -3.26
CA LEU A 176 6.23 -14.83 -3.90
C LEU A 176 7.39 -15.56 -4.60
N GLY A 177 7.53 -15.36 -5.91
CA GLY A 177 8.68 -15.83 -6.66
C GLY A 177 10.00 -15.12 -6.24
N GLU A 178 11.15 -15.76 -6.48
CA GLU A 178 12.47 -15.22 -6.12
C GLU A 178 12.70 -13.80 -6.69
N GLU A 179 12.27 -13.56 -7.93
CA GLU A 179 12.40 -12.25 -8.58
C GLU A 179 11.59 -11.16 -7.85
N ALA A 180 10.38 -11.47 -7.41
CA ALA A 180 9.55 -10.54 -6.65
C ALA A 180 10.16 -10.23 -5.27
N ILE A 181 10.66 -11.26 -4.56
CA ILE A 181 11.35 -11.07 -3.28
C ILE A 181 12.57 -10.16 -3.45
N GLU A 182 13.39 -10.37 -4.49
CA GLU A 182 14.55 -9.53 -4.78
C GLU A 182 14.13 -8.08 -5.13
N ALA A 183 13.07 -7.90 -5.90
CA ALA A 183 12.55 -6.59 -6.24
C ALA A 183 12.06 -5.81 -5.02
N TYR A 184 11.45 -6.49 -4.05
CA TYR A 184 11.01 -5.89 -2.79
C TYR A 184 12.16 -5.65 -1.80
N LEU A 185 13.18 -6.52 -1.81
CA LEU A 185 14.37 -6.37 -0.98
C LEU A 185 15.28 -5.23 -1.45
N ALA A 186 15.31 -4.96 -2.76
CA ALA A 186 16.26 -4.03 -3.38
C ALA A 186 16.36 -2.65 -2.69
N PRO A 187 15.27 -1.96 -2.33
CA PRO A 187 15.32 -0.65 -1.66
C PRO A 187 15.92 -0.71 -0.24
N TRP A 188 15.85 -1.87 0.39
CA TRP A 188 16.31 -2.09 1.77
C TRP A 188 17.75 -2.58 1.89
N ARG A 189 18.45 -2.76 0.74
CA ARG A 189 19.85 -3.17 0.71
C ARG A 189 20.78 -2.06 1.20
N GLY A 190 21.96 -2.48 1.67
CA GLY A 190 22.96 -1.58 2.22
C GLY A 190 22.58 -1.07 3.62
N GLU A 191 23.45 -0.24 4.20
CA GLU A 191 23.26 0.28 5.56
C GLU A 191 22.07 1.26 5.63
N GLU A 192 21.97 2.18 4.68
CA GLU A 192 20.90 3.18 4.64
C GLU A 192 19.52 2.54 4.37
N GLY A 193 19.46 1.55 3.46
CA GLY A 193 18.22 0.81 3.21
C GLY A 193 17.74 0.05 4.45
N ARG A 194 18.62 -0.60 5.20
CA ARG A 194 18.26 -1.27 6.47
C ARG A 194 17.77 -0.29 7.54
N LYS A 195 18.42 0.88 7.66
CA LYS A 195 17.95 1.95 8.55
C LYS A 195 16.56 2.44 8.15
N ALA A 196 16.31 2.59 6.85
CA ALA A 196 14.99 2.97 6.33
C ALA A 196 13.93 1.90 6.63
N PHE A 197 14.26 0.61 6.44
CA PHE A 197 13.37 -0.51 6.80
C PHE A 197 13.00 -0.50 8.28
N VAL A 198 13.97 -0.32 9.16
CA VAL A 198 13.73 -0.26 10.61
C VAL A 198 12.93 0.99 10.99
N ARG A 199 13.28 2.14 10.40
CA ARG A 199 12.59 3.41 10.66
C ARG A 199 11.09 3.32 10.36
N GLN A 200 10.69 2.72 9.22
CA GLN A 200 9.29 2.58 8.88
C GLN A 200 8.56 1.69 9.89
N ALA A 201 9.17 0.59 10.32
CA ALA A 201 8.59 -0.30 11.32
C ALA A 201 8.39 0.40 12.68
N LEU A 202 9.37 1.21 13.12
CA LEU A 202 9.29 1.97 14.37
C LEU A 202 8.20 3.06 14.38
N GLN A 203 7.66 3.41 13.21
CA GLN A 203 6.59 4.42 13.06
C GLN A 203 5.21 3.80 12.85
N PHE A 204 5.08 2.48 13.04
CA PHE A 204 3.77 1.81 13.06
C PHE A 204 3.04 2.13 14.36
N GLU A 205 2.08 3.03 14.26
CA GLU A 205 1.28 3.45 15.40
C GLU A 205 -0.21 3.24 15.09
N GLU A 206 -0.83 2.28 15.77
CA GLU A 206 -2.26 1.93 15.61
C GLU A 206 -3.19 3.13 15.80
N ARG A 207 -2.78 4.14 16.58
CA ARG A 207 -3.56 5.37 16.76
C ARG A 207 -3.91 6.05 15.44
N HIS A 208 -3.06 5.95 14.41
CA HIS A 208 -3.28 6.64 13.13
C HIS A 208 -4.48 6.10 12.35
N THR A 209 -4.86 4.85 12.57
CA THR A 209 -6.11 4.29 12.03
C THR A 209 -7.21 4.26 13.08
N GLY A 210 -6.89 4.07 14.36
CA GLY A 210 -7.86 4.19 15.46
C GLY A 210 -8.56 5.56 15.49
N GLU A 211 -7.87 6.64 15.11
CA GLU A 211 -8.43 7.98 15.00
C GLU A 211 -9.55 8.08 13.95
N ILE A 212 -9.56 7.24 12.93
CA ILE A 212 -10.58 7.25 11.87
C ILE A 212 -11.66 6.19 12.03
N GLU A 213 -11.47 5.19 12.90
CA GLU A 213 -12.39 4.05 13.01
C GLU A 213 -13.84 4.51 13.26
N HIS A 214 -14.05 5.51 14.13
CA HIS A 214 -15.37 6.04 14.43
C HIS A 214 -15.97 6.91 13.28
N LEU A 215 -15.19 7.26 12.27
CA LEU A 215 -15.59 8.06 11.12
C LEU A 215 -15.93 7.20 9.90
N LEU A 216 -15.58 5.91 9.89
CA LEU A 216 -15.79 5.01 8.74
C LEU A 216 -17.27 4.97 8.30
N GLY A 217 -18.20 5.06 9.24
CA GLY A 217 -19.63 5.10 8.97
C GLY A 217 -20.11 6.37 8.25
N SER A 218 -19.26 7.39 8.10
CA SER A 218 -19.57 8.63 7.36
C SER A 218 -19.08 8.62 5.91
N VAL A 219 -18.46 7.54 5.44
CA VAL A 219 -18.04 7.40 4.05
C VAL A 219 -19.25 7.16 3.17
N GLU A 220 -19.55 8.10 2.27
CA GLU A 220 -20.75 8.08 1.39
C GLU A 220 -20.44 7.66 -0.05
N ILE A 221 -19.15 7.60 -0.42
CA ILE A 221 -18.72 7.17 -1.75
C ILE A 221 -18.66 5.63 -1.84
N PRO A 222 -18.71 5.04 -3.06
CA PRO A 222 -18.53 3.61 -3.22
C PRO A 222 -17.19 3.13 -2.66
N VAL A 223 -17.23 2.09 -1.84
CA VAL A 223 -16.05 1.42 -1.28
C VAL A 223 -16.08 -0.06 -1.60
N LEU A 224 -14.93 -0.59 -2.02
CA LEU A 224 -14.70 -2.01 -2.23
C LEU A 224 -13.64 -2.49 -1.23
N VAL A 225 -13.97 -3.53 -0.49
CA VAL A 225 -13.03 -4.26 0.38
C VAL A 225 -12.63 -5.55 -0.32
N VAL A 226 -11.34 -5.76 -0.55
CA VAL A 226 -10.78 -7.00 -1.11
C VAL A 226 -9.87 -7.62 -0.07
N TRP A 227 -9.91 -8.95 0.11
CA TRP A 227 -9.10 -9.59 1.13
C TRP A 227 -8.71 -11.00 0.77
N GLY A 228 -7.46 -11.39 1.06
CA GLY A 228 -7.00 -12.77 0.94
C GLY A 228 -7.57 -13.65 2.06
N GLU A 229 -8.21 -14.75 1.71
CA GLU A 229 -8.84 -15.68 2.67
C GLU A 229 -7.81 -16.28 3.65
N ASN A 230 -6.57 -16.39 3.23
CA ASN A 230 -5.45 -16.96 4.01
C ASN A 230 -4.43 -15.90 4.46
N ASP A 231 -4.80 -14.63 4.54
CA ASP A 231 -3.90 -13.57 4.99
C ASP A 231 -3.20 -13.97 6.30
N GLY A 232 -1.87 -14.06 6.25
CA GLY A 232 -1.04 -14.49 7.37
C GLY A 232 -0.61 -13.35 8.30
N TRP A 233 -0.78 -12.09 7.86
CA TRP A 233 -0.41 -10.91 8.64
C TRP A 233 -1.60 -10.29 9.34
N LEU A 234 -2.72 -10.12 8.65
CA LEU A 234 -3.94 -9.54 9.17
C LEU A 234 -5.04 -10.61 9.24
N ASP A 235 -5.72 -10.70 10.36
CA ASP A 235 -6.82 -11.66 10.52
C ASP A 235 -7.91 -11.41 9.46
N PRO A 236 -8.22 -12.37 8.58
CA PRO A 236 -9.24 -12.21 7.54
C PRO A 236 -10.64 -11.86 8.08
N SER A 237 -10.91 -12.09 9.37
CA SER A 237 -12.15 -11.66 10.01
C SER A 237 -12.30 -10.13 10.08
N GLN A 238 -11.23 -9.38 9.84
CA GLN A 238 -11.27 -7.92 9.73
C GLN A 238 -12.00 -7.45 8.46
N ALA A 239 -12.01 -8.24 7.38
CA ALA A 239 -12.68 -7.87 6.14
C ALA A 239 -14.19 -7.66 6.30
N PRO A 240 -14.98 -8.64 6.80
CA PRO A 240 -16.40 -8.41 7.06
C PRO A 240 -16.65 -7.34 8.14
N ARG A 241 -15.77 -7.20 9.13
CA ARG A 241 -15.87 -6.13 10.14
C ARG A 241 -15.73 -4.75 9.47
N LEU A 242 -14.76 -4.58 8.59
CA LEU A 242 -14.56 -3.32 7.86
C LEU A 242 -15.76 -3.02 6.94
N GLN A 243 -16.29 -4.04 6.26
CA GLN A 243 -17.52 -3.90 5.47
C GLN A 243 -18.70 -3.43 6.33
N GLU A 244 -18.89 -3.98 7.52
CA GLU A 244 -19.93 -3.53 8.46
C GLU A 244 -19.72 -2.08 8.94
N GLN A 245 -18.48 -1.64 9.10
CA GLN A 245 -18.13 -0.29 9.53
C GLN A 245 -18.31 0.77 8.43
N ILE A 246 -18.29 0.36 7.14
CA ILE A 246 -18.49 1.26 5.99
C ILE A 246 -19.80 0.88 5.28
N PRO A 247 -20.94 1.52 5.59
CA PRO A 247 -22.23 1.16 5.03
C PRO A 247 -22.26 1.26 3.51
N GLY A 248 -22.76 0.20 2.85
CA GLY A 248 -22.87 0.15 1.40
C GLY A 248 -21.58 -0.27 0.68
N SER A 249 -20.52 -0.60 1.41
CA SER A 249 -19.31 -1.17 0.79
C SER A 249 -19.55 -2.59 0.27
N GLU A 250 -18.82 -2.93 -0.78
CA GLU A 250 -18.77 -4.28 -1.35
C GLU A 250 -17.61 -5.07 -0.72
N LEU A 251 -17.72 -6.40 -0.63
CA LEU A 251 -16.67 -7.28 -0.11
C LEU A 251 -16.38 -8.40 -1.08
N GLU A 252 -15.12 -8.56 -1.44
CA GLU A 252 -14.59 -9.64 -2.26
C GLU A 252 -13.48 -10.40 -1.50
N LEU A 253 -13.70 -11.69 -1.25
CA LEU A 253 -12.70 -12.57 -0.65
C LEU A 253 -12.00 -13.37 -1.75
N ILE A 254 -10.67 -13.32 -1.78
CA ILE A 254 -9.83 -14.03 -2.74
C ILE A 254 -9.47 -15.39 -2.16
N VAL A 255 -10.13 -16.43 -2.65
CA VAL A 255 -9.95 -17.81 -2.19
C VAL A 255 -8.51 -18.27 -2.41
N GLY A 256 -7.87 -18.75 -1.36
CA GLY A 256 -6.51 -19.27 -1.40
C GLY A 256 -5.39 -18.24 -1.36
N ALA A 257 -5.68 -16.94 -1.49
CA ALA A 257 -4.70 -15.88 -1.44
C ALA A 257 -4.31 -15.52 0.01
N GLY A 258 -3.04 -15.15 0.22
CA GLY A 258 -2.52 -14.56 1.43
C GLY A 258 -2.65 -13.03 1.44
N HIS A 259 -1.76 -12.36 2.16
CA HIS A 259 -1.78 -10.90 2.34
C HIS A 259 -1.50 -10.09 1.05
N PHE A 260 -0.73 -10.65 0.13
CA PHE A 260 -0.40 -9.97 -1.13
C PHE A 260 -1.30 -10.48 -2.27
N VAL A 261 -2.61 -10.18 -2.21
CA VAL A 261 -3.59 -10.66 -3.21
C VAL A 261 -3.21 -10.30 -4.66
N MET A 262 -2.47 -9.20 -4.87
CA MET A 262 -1.95 -8.78 -6.17
C MET A 262 -0.86 -9.71 -6.72
N GLU A 263 -0.17 -10.44 -5.84
CA GLU A 263 0.82 -11.46 -6.20
C GLU A 263 0.17 -12.84 -6.38
N ASP A 264 -0.75 -13.19 -5.49
CA ASP A 264 -1.37 -14.51 -5.47
C ASP A 264 -2.43 -14.70 -6.57
N ALA A 265 -3.20 -13.64 -6.86
CA ALA A 265 -4.33 -13.68 -7.78
C ALA A 265 -4.38 -12.44 -8.70
N PRO A 266 -3.29 -12.08 -9.42
CA PRO A 266 -3.18 -10.82 -10.13
C PRO A 266 -4.29 -10.59 -11.16
N GLN A 267 -4.70 -11.62 -11.92
CA GLN A 267 -5.75 -11.50 -12.92
C GLN A 267 -7.10 -11.24 -12.27
N GLN A 268 -7.43 -11.97 -11.20
CA GLN A 268 -8.70 -11.80 -10.49
C GLN A 268 -8.79 -10.43 -9.84
N VAL A 269 -7.72 -9.97 -9.19
CA VAL A 269 -7.67 -8.62 -8.58
C VAL A 269 -7.77 -7.53 -9.66
N ALA A 270 -7.10 -7.70 -10.81
CA ALA A 270 -7.21 -6.77 -11.92
C ALA A 270 -8.64 -6.68 -12.47
N GLU A 271 -9.33 -7.80 -12.65
CA GLU A 271 -10.74 -7.86 -13.08
C GLU A 271 -11.67 -7.18 -12.07
N ILE A 272 -11.52 -7.49 -10.78
CA ILE A 272 -12.32 -6.87 -9.70
C ILE A 272 -12.14 -5.34 -9.68
N LEU A 273 -10.89 -4.86 -9.72
CA LEU A 273 -10.61 -3.42 -9.73
C LEU A 273 -11.07 -2.77 -11.05
N PHE A 274 -10.94 -3.48 -12.18
CA PHE A 274 -11.47 -3.00 -13.46
C PHE A 274 -12.97 -2.79 -13.38
N ASP A 275 -13.73 -3.78 -12.94
CA ASP A 275 -15.18 -3.70 -12.83
C ASP A 275 -15.61 -2.60 -11.85
N PHE A 276 -14.95 -2.52 -10.70
CA PHE A 276 -15.25 -1.51 -9.69
C PHE A 276 -14.99 -0.09 -10.21
N PHE A 277 -13.86 0.16 -10.85
CA PHE A 277 -13.53 1.49 -11.37
C PHE A 277 -14.24 1.84 -12.68
N SER A 278 -14.77 0.86 -13.44
CA SER A 278 -15.50 1.11 -14.69
C SER A 278 -16.93 1.60 -14.47
N ASN A 279 -17.52 1.35 -13.31
CA ASN A 279 -18.91 1.68 -13.02
C ASN A 279 -19.24 3.19 -12.93
N ASP A 280 -18.22 4.07 -12.96
CA ASP A 280 -18.41 5.53 -13.05
C ASP A 280 -19.20 5.99 -14.31
N ALA A 281 -19.28 5.17 -15.34
CA ALA A 281 -19.92 5.51 -16.61
C ALA A 281 -21.44 5.31 -16.62
N ARG A 282 -22.05 4.75 -15.55
CA ARG A 282 -23.48 4.41 -15.48
C ARG A 282 -24.32 5.42 -14.71
N GLU A 283 -23.73 6.45 -14.11
CA GLU A 283 -24.41 7.45 -13.29
C GLU A 283 -24.55 8.84 -13.95
N THR A 284 -24.44 8.92 -15.29
CA THR A 284 -24.70 10.17 -16.04
C THR A 284 -25.99 10.09 -16.87
#